data_7dd90d278ce46f3f5a91052382a30533
#
_entry.id   7dd90d278ce46f3f5a91052382a30533
#
_cell.length_a   1.000
_cell.length_b   1.000
_cell.length_c   1.000
_cell.angle_alpha   90.00
_cell.angle_beta   90.00
_cell.angle_gamma   90.00
#
_symmetry.space_group_name_H-M   'P 1'
#
loop_
_entity.id
_entity.type
_entity.pdbx_description
1 polymer ?
#
loop_
_entity_poly.entity_id
_entity_poly.type
_entity_poly.pdbx_seq_one_letter_code
_entity_poly.pdbx_strand_id
1 'polypeptide(L)'
;MLNKKYRFHSRGGVRYVYQKGKTIRRPKMSLVFTKNTRGFTRVAVVVSKKVEKSAVGRNRIRRRVYEALRINIDMIPKKTDYIFVIYSKDVMNMRFTELEKELGELVEEAKVCYNGRND
;
A
#
# COMPACT_ATOMS: atom_id res chain seq x y z
N MET A 1 -13.94 4.64 -2.66
CA MET A 1 -12.78 3.89 -3.15
C MET A 1 -11.78 4.83 -3.78
N LEU A 2 -10.50 4.50 -3.71
CA LEU A 2 -9.45 5.36 -4.28
C LEU A 2 -9.64 5.55 -5.79
N ASN A 3 -9.44 6.80 -6.27
CA ASN A 3 -9.58 7.13 -7.67
C ASN A 3 -8.63 6.27 -8.52
N LYS A 4 -9.09 5.90 -9.71
CA LYS A 4 -8.32 5.05 -10.64
C LYS A 4 -6.92 5.57 -10.94
N LYS A 5 -6.74 6.88 -11.01
CA LYS A 5 -5.42 7.45 -11.33
C LYS A 5 -4.37 7.15 -10.26
N TYR A 6 -4.80 6.87 -9.02
CA TYR A 6 -3.91 6.53 -7.93
C TYR A 6 -3.69 5.03 -7.78
N ARG A 7 -4.44 4.21 -8.53
CA ARG A 7 -4.29 2.76 -8.49
C ARG A 7 -3.49 2.27 -9.68
N PHE A 8 -2.65 1.28 -9.48
CA PHE A 8 -1.99 0.66 -10.61
C PHE A 8 -2.03 -0.86 -10.46
N HIS A 9 -2.21 -1.53 -11.59
CA HIS A 9 -2.28 -2.98 -11.64
C HIS A 9 -1.48 -3.54 -12.82
N SER A 10 -0.73 -2.71 -13.48
CA SER A 10 0.14 -3.17 -14.56
C SER A 10 1.16 -4.16 -14.01
N ARG A 11 1.23 -5.35 -14.59
CA ARG A 11 2.19 -6.37 -14.16
C ARG A 11 3.63 -5.86 -14.23
N GLY A 12 3.96 -5.13 -15.28
CA GLY A 12 5.28 -4.54 -15.44
C GLY A 12 5.60 -3.52 -14.37
N GLY A 13 4.63 -2.65 -14.05
CA GLY A 13 4.78 -1.64 -13.02
C GLY A 13 4.96 -2.24 -11.64
N VAL A 14 4.13 -3.21 -11.30
CA VAL A 14 4.20 -3.90 -10.01
C VAL A 14 5.53 -4.63 -9.89
N ARG A 15 5.93 -5.35 -10.94
CA ARG A 15 7.21 -6.07 -10.95
C ARG A 15 8.39 -5.13 -10.76
N TYR A 16 8.35 -3.97 -11.41
CA TYR A 16 9.40 -2.98 -11.28
C TYR A 16 9.54 -2.50 -9.83
N VAL A 17 8.43 -2.24 -9.16
CA VAL A 17 8.43 -1.79 -7.76
C VAL A 17 9.01 -2.88 -6.86
N TYR A 18 8.64 -4.14 -7.09
CA TYR A 18 9.20 -5.25 -6.31
C TYR A 18 10.70 -5.39 -6.50
N GLN A 19 11.20 -5.17 -7.72
CA GLN A 19 12.62 -5.30 -8.00
C GLN A 19 13.45 -4.12 -7.51
N LYS A 20 12.93 -2.91 -7.65
CA LYS A 20 13.69 -1.69 -7.38
C LYS A 20 13.33 -1.05 -6.06
N GLY A 21 12.20 -1.42 -5.49
CA GLY A 21 11.68 -0.80 -4.29
C GLY A 21 12.34 -1.30 -3.02
N LYS A 22 12.10 -0.56 -1.96
CA LYS A 22 12.46 -0.95 -0.61
C LYS A 22 11.24 -1.56 0.06
N THR A 23 11.46 -2.42 1.05
CA THR A 23 10.39 -3.12 1.75
C THR A 23 10.43 -2.82 3.23
N ILE A 24 9.28 -2.46 3.79
CA ILE A 24 9.08 -2.33 5.23
C ILE A 24 8.11 -3.43 5.63
N ARG A 25 8.52 -4.29 6.56
CA ARG A 25 7.73 -5.44 6.98
C ARG A 25 7.10 -5.24 8.33
N ARG A 26 5.83 -5.63 8.44
CA ARG A 26 5.06 -5.64 9.68
C ARG A 26 4.33 -6.98 9.80
N PRO A 27 3.83 -7.34 11.01
CA PRO A 27 3.19 -8.66 11.17
C PRO A 27 1.96 -8.89 10.29
N LYS A 28 1.16 -7.84 10.05
CA LYS A 28 -0.09 -7.98 9.29
C LYS A 28 0.03 -7.57 7.84
N MET A 29 1.00 -6.73 7.51
CA MET A 29 1.19 -6.23 6.16
C MET A 29 2.60 -5.72 5.93
N SER A 30 2.98 -5.61 4.67
CA SER A 30 4.26 -4.99 4.28
C SER A 30 3.99 -3.89 3.28
N LEU A 31 4.93 -2.98 3.17
CA LEU A 31 4.91 -1.93 2.16
C LEU A 31 6.16 -2.05 1.31
N VAL A 32 5.98 -2.17 0.00
CA VAL A 32 7.07 -2.08 -0.97
C VAL A 32 6.88 -0.76 -1.71
N PHE A 33 7.92 0.04 -1.81
CA PHE A 33 7.79 1.38 -2.36
C PHE A 33 9.03 1.81 -3.12
N THR A 34 8.82 2.66 -4.13
CA THR A 34 9.91 3.28 -4.88
C THR A 34 9.43 4.61 -5.45
N LYS A 35 10.34 5.55 -5.63
CA LYS A 35 10.00 6.82 -6.26
C LYS A 35 9.68 6.61 -7.73
N ASN A 36 8.79 7.44 -8.25
CA ASN A 36 8.46 7.43 -9.67
C ASN A 36 8.65 8.81 -10.28
N THR A 37 8.59 8.88 -11.62
CA THR A 37 8.74 10.14 -12.35
C THR A 37 7.41 10.70 -12.82
N ARG A 38 6.30 10.16 -12.32
CA ARG A 38 4.96 10.50 -12.84
C ARG A 38 4.33 11.73 -12.20
N GLY A 39 4.91 12.23 -11.13
CA GLY A 39 4.40 13.42 -10.47
C GLY A 39 3.23 13.19 -9.51
N PHE A 40 2.74 11.95 -9.42
CA PHE A 40 1.65 11.61 -8.50
C PHE A 40 1.88 10.23 -7.88
N THR A 41 1.13 9.98 -6.80
CA THR A 41 1.19 8.70 -6.08
C THR A 41 0.41 7.63 -6.82
N ARG A 42 0.96 6.43 -6.87
CA ARG A 42 0.22 5.24 -7.33
C ARG A 42 0.25 4.19 -6.25
N VAL A 43 -0.86 3.47 -6.07
CA VAL A 43 -1.02 2.49 -5.01
C VAL A 43 -1.59 1.19 -5.56
N ALA A 44 -1.01 0.08 -5.15
CA ALA A 44 -1.56 -1.25 -5.37
C ALA A 44 -1.72 -1.95 -4.04
N VAL A 45 -2.75 -2.77 -3.91
CA VAL A 45 -3.00 -3.58 -2.72
C VAL A 45 -3.07 -5.04 -3.15
N VAL A 46 -2.23 -5.86 -2.57
CA VAL A 46 -2.12 -7.28 -2.92
C VAL A 46 -2.59 -8.13 -1.74
N VAL A 47 -3.57 -8.99 -2.00
CA VAL A 47 -4.08 -9.95 -1.02
C VAL A 47 -4.03 -11.33 -1.67
N SER A 48 -3.21 -12.22 -1.14
CA SER A 48 -3.04 -13.56 -1.73
C SER A 48 -4.18 -14.50 -1.37
N LYS A 49 -4.33 -15.58 -2.16
CA LYS A 49 -5.28 -16.65 -1.85
C LYS A 49 -4.94 -17.36 -0.55
N LYS A 50 -3.71 -17.32 -0.12
CA LYS A 50 -3.28 -17.92 1.16
C LYS A 50 -3.88 -17.15 2.34
N VAL A 51 -4.07 -15.84 2.19
CA VAL A 51 -4.65 -14.99 3.23
C VAL A 51 -6.16 -15.17 3.26
N GLU A 52 -6.78 -15.16 2.10
CA GLU A 52 -8.23 -15.29 1.96
C GLU A 52 -8.54 -15.99 0.65
N LYS A 53 -9.17 -17.16 0.73
CA LYS A 53 -9.50 -17.98 -0.44
C LYS A 53 -10.58 -17.37 -1.30
N SER A 54 -11.56 -16.71 -0.68
CA SER A 54 -12.69 -16.12 -1.37
C SER A 54 -12.28 -14.85 -2.11
N ALA A 55 -12.65 -14.75 -3.39
CA ALA A 55 -12.43 -13.54 -4.17
C ALA A 55 -13.19 -12.36 -3.57
N VAL A 56 -14.39 -12.61 -3.05
CA VAL A 56 -15.20 -11.59 -2.39
C VAL A 56 -14.49 -11.07 -1.15
N GLY A 57 -13.92 -11.98 -0.35
CA GLY A 57 -13.17 -11.62 0.85
C GLY A 57 -11.93 -10.80 0.52
N ARG A 58 -11.18 -11.21 -0.51
CA ARG A 58 -10.00 -10.45 -0.94
C ARG A 58 -10.38 -9.05 -1.41
N ASN A 59 -11.48 -8.93 -2.15
CA ASN A 59 -11.98 -7.63 -2.59
C ASN A 59 -12.38 -6.74 -1.41
N ARG A 60 -13.00 -7.33 -0.38
CA ARG A 60 -13.39 -6.60 0.82
C ARG A 60 -12.17 -6.01 1.53
N ILE A 61 -11.12 -6.80 1.67
CA ILE A 61 -9.86 -6.34 2.27
C ILE A 61 -9.27 -5.19 1.44
N ARG A 62 -9.18 -5.37 0.12
CA ARG A 62 -8.64 -4.34 -0.78
C ARG A 62 -9.42 -3.03 -0.67
N ARG A 63 -10.75 -3.12 -0.65
CA ARG A 63 -11.61 -1.93 -0.54
C ARG A 63 -11.37 -1.16 0.75
N ARG A 64 -11.20 -1.88 1.86
CA ARG A 64 -10.92 -1.23 3.13
C ARG A 64 -9.61 -0.46 3.09
N VAL A 65 -8.57 -1.08 2.55
CA VAL A 65 -7.26 -0.44 2.45
C VAL A 65 -7.32 0.76 1.52
N TYR A 66 -7.93 0.61 0.34
CA TYR A 66 -8.07 1.72 -0.60
C TYR A 66 -8.89 2.87 0.00
N GLU A 67 -9.92 2.57 0.77
CA GLU A 67 -10.73 3.62 1.40
C GLU A 67 -9.94 4.39 2.44
N ALA A 68 -9.16 3.70 3.26
CA ALA A 68 -8.28 4.34 4.23
C ALA A 68 -7.25 5.24 3.55
N LEU A 69 -6.70 4.78 2.43
CA LEU A 69 -5.73 5.56 1.66
C LEU A 69 -6.39 6.76 0.99
N ARG A 70 -7.61 6.59 0.47
CA ARG A 70 -8.36 7.68 -0.16
C ARG A 70 -8.58 8.83 0.81
N ILE A 71 -8.99 8.51 2.02
CA ILE A 71 -9.26 9.53 3.04
C ILE A 71 -8.00 10.30 3.40
N ASN A 72 -6.86 9.62 3.38
CA ASN A 72 -5.59 10.20 3.82
C ASN A 72 -4.63 10.49 2.67
N ILE A 73 -5.15 10.56 1.43
CA ILE A 73 -4.31 10.66 0.23
C ILE A 73 -3.39 11.89 0.22
N ASP A 74 -3.86 13.00 0.78
CA ASP A 74 -3.08 14.24 0.81
C ASP A 74 -1.88 14.16 1.74
N MET A 75 -1.88 13.21 2.67
CA MET A 75 -0.79 13.00 3.61
C MET A 75 0.25 12.02 3.08
N ILE A 76 -0.04 11.36 1.96
CA ILE A 76 0.87 10.40 1.35
C ILE A 76 1.82 11.13 0.40
N PRO A 77 3.14 10.94 0.54
CA PRO A 77 4.10 11.58 -0.36
C PRO A 77 3.81 11.26 -1.83
N LYS A 78 3.87 12.28 -2.67
CA LYS A 78 3.65 12.14 -4.10
C LYS A 78 4.91 11.61 -4.78
N LYS A 79 4.80 11.27 -6.06
CA LYS A 79 5.91 10.75 -6.88
C LYS A 79 6.48 9.44 -6.35
N THR A 80 5.63 8.64 -5.72
CA THR A 80 6.03 7.35 -5.16
C THR A 80 5.00 6.30 -5.52
N ASP A 81 5.49 5.11 -5.86
CA ASP A 81 4.65 3.93 -6.07
C ASP A 81 4.67 3.11 -4.79
N TYR A 82 3.50 2.73 -4.30
CA TYR A 82 3.34 1.93 -3.09
C TYR A 82 2.61 0.63 -3.41
N ILE A 83 3.13 -0.48 -2.89
CA ILE A 83 2.43 -1.76 -2.92
C ILE A 83 2.24 -2.21 -1.47
N PHE A 84 1.00 -2.27 -1.03
CA PHE A 84 0.67 -2.80 0.30
C PHE A 84 0.34 -4.28 0.13
N VAL A 85 1.16 -5.13 0.76
CA VAL A 85 0.99 -6.58 0.73
C VAL A 85 0.35 -6.99 2.04
N ILE A 86 -0.84 -7.57 1.97
CA ILE A 86 -1.61 -7.95 3.16
C ILE A 86 -1.36 -9.42 3.46
N TYR A 87 -0.93 -9.71 4.69
CA TYR A 87 -0.62 -11.06 5.13
C TYR A 87 -1.68 -11.67 6.03
N SER A 88 -2.51 -10.86 6.69
CA SER A 88 -3.40 -11.32 7.72
C SER A 88 -4.87 -11.05 7.39
N LYS A 89 -5.72 -12.04 7.65
CA LYS A 89 -7.18 -11.88 7.57
C LYS A 89 -7.70 -10.85 8.56
N ASP A 90 -6.96 -10.58 9.62
CA ASP A 90 -7.36 -9.62 10.64
C ASP A 90 -7.65 -8.25 10.06
N VAL A 91 -7.02 -7.90 8.94
CA VAL A 91 -7.26 -6.62 8.26
C VAL A 91 -8.73 -6.47 7.85
N MET A 92 -9.42 -7.58 7.59
CA MET A 92 -10.84 -7.55 7.24
C MET A 92 -11.71 -7.03 8.38
N ASN A 93 -11.35 -7.35 9.62
CA ASN A 93 -12.17 -7.09 10.80
C ASN A 93 -11.60 -6.07 11.77
N MET A 94 -10.38 -5.59 11.54
CA MET A 94 -9.80 -4.61 12.45
C MET A 94 -10.55 -3.28 12.34
N ARG A 95 -10.51 -2.50 13.41
CA ARG A 95 -11.15 -1.18 13.41
C ARG A 95 -10.53 -0.31 12.30
N PHE A 96 -11.37 0.47 11.65
CA PHE A 96 -10.93 1.32 10.56
C PHE A 96 -9.84 2.30 11.03
N THR A 97 -9.99 2.85 12.24
CA THR A 97 -8.99 3.75 12.81
C THR A 97 -7.65 3.08 13.03
N GLU A 98 -7.66 1.80 13.42
CA GLU A 98 -6.43 1.02 13.57
C GLU A 98 -5.78 0.76 12.21
N LEU A 99 -6.59 0.47 11.20
CA LEU A 99 -6.10 0.27 9.84
C LEU A 99 -5.45 1.56 9.32
N GLU A 100 -6.10 2.70 9.51
CA GLU A 100 -5.55 3.99 9.11
C GLU A 100 -4.21 4.26 9.81
N LYS A 101 -4.15 3.96 11.11
CA LYS A 101 -2.93 4.15 11.88
C LYS A 101 -1.79 3.29 11.34
N GLU A 102 -2.06 2.02 11.09
CA GLU A 102 -1.04 1.10 10.60
C GLU A 102 -0.53 1.50 9.22
N LEU A 103 -1.43 1.87 8.32
CA LEU A 103 -1.05 2.36 6.99
C LEU A 103 -0.24 3.66 7.09
N GLY A 104 -0.67 4.56 7.96
CA GLY A 104 0.03 5.83 8.18
C GLY A 104 1.44 5.64 8.72
N GLU A 105 1.61 4.70 9.63
CA GLU A 105 2.93 4.39 10.18
C GLU A 105 3.87 3.83 9.11
N LEU A 106 3.35 2.97 8.23
CA LEU A 106 4.14 2.44 7.12
C LEU A 106 4.57 3.53 6.16
N VAL A 107 3.67 4.42 5.80
CA VAL A 107 3.97 5.53 4.90
C VAL A 107 4.99 6.47 5.54
N GLU A 108 4.85 6.73 6.84
CA GLU A 108 5.78 7.59 7.57
C GLU A 108 7.19 6.98 7.62
N GLU A 109 7.29 5.67 7.83
CA GLU A 109 8.57 4.97 7.76
C GLU A 109 9.19 5.05 6.37
N ALA A 110 8.38 4.93 5.33
CA ALA A 110 8.86 5.07 3.95
C ALA A 110 9.43 6.46 3.69
N LYS A 111 8.75 7.47 4.22
CA LYS A 111 9.19 8.86 4.13
C LYS A 111 10.56 9.07 4.77
N VAL A 112 10.69 8.57 5.99
CA VAL A 112 11.96 8.65 6.74
C VAL A 112 13.06 7.91 6.00
N CYS A 113 12.74 6.78 5.42
CA CYS A 113 13.69 5.96 4.67
C CYS A 113 14.29 6.72 3.49
N TYR A 114 13.48 7.48 2.75
CA TYR A 114 13.97 8.30 1.65
C TYR A 114 14.72 9.54 2.16
N ASN A 115 14.16 10.22 3.13
CA ASN A 115 14.76 11.45 3.65
C ASN A 115 16.06 11.18 4.40
N GLY A 116 16.12 10.05 5.12
CA GLY A 116 17.31 9.68 5.88
C GLY A 116 18.51 9.32 5.03
N ARG A 117 18.29 8.94 3.79
CA ARG A 117 19.38 8.58 2.88
C ARG A 117 20.03 9.78 2.23
N ASN A 118 19.23 10.75 1.92
CA ASN A 118 19.70 12.00 1.34
C ASN A 118 20.67 11.81 0.19
N ASP A 119 20.41 10.82 -0.59
CA ASP A 119 21.30 10.41 -1.68
C ASP A 119 21.02 11.14 -2.96
#